data_6413439403bc30e17d6f1f87458c3101
#
_entry.id   6413439403bc30e17d6f1f87458c3101
#
_cell.length_a   1.000
_cell.length_b   1.000
_cell.length_c   1.000
_cell.angle_alpha   90.00
_cell.angle_beta   90.00
_cell.angle_gamma   90.00
#
_symmetry.space_group_name_H-M   'P 1'
#
loop_
_entity.id
_entity.type
_entity.pdbx_description
1 polymer ?
#
loop_
_entity_poly.entity_id
_entity_poly.type
_entity_poly.pdbx_seq_one_letter_code
_entity_poly.pdbx_strand_id
1 'polypeptide(L)'
;LDCGIVKLDFPELERGVTYLDSAASSLKPRSVIEAMKSFMEYRYANVHRGVYTISMEASRAYEGAHEVVARFINARSWDEVIFVRNTTEAIQLLALTLAYNKVVGEGSEVIVTEADHHSNMLPWVRVARMVGAKVRLVPVNDYGVPRWELLEEIVSERTKVIAFSHASNVTGYVSDARRIARIAHSVGALVAVDGAQSVPHMRFDVRELEVDFAAFSGHKMLGPTGIGVLWGRRDVMESLEPPLGGGGTVKRVRLGLDGVTVEWDDLPWRFESGTPPIVEAVGLAEAIRYLERVGMENVEMHERKLTAYTLRRLEELGDRIRVLGPRDASLKLGIVSFNVDNIDPSMVGLWLDQHGIAVRTGLHCAHILHDKLGAPNGSVRASFYIYNCLEDVDKLGYSVEELLKTVGR
;
A
#
# COMPACT_ATOMS: atom_id res chain seq x y z
N LEU A 1 13.45 16.89 9.03
CA LEU A 1 14.00 15.57 9.37
C LEU A 1 15.52 15.56 9.12
N ASP A 2 16.29 15.12 10.10
CA ASP A 2 17.73 14.87 9.92
C ASP A 2 17.94 13.42 9.45
N CYS A 3 18.07 13.25 8.14
CA CYS A 3 18.24 11.94 7.53
C CYS A 3 19.56 11.25 7.91
N GLY A 4 20.61 12.01 8.23
CA GLY A 4 21.89 11.45 8.69
C GLY A 4 21.76 10.74 10.03
N ILE A 5 20.98 11.30 10.96
CA ILE A 5 20.66 10.66 12.24
C ILE A 5 19.74 9.47 12.02
N VAL A 6 18.70 9.62 11.22
CA VAL A 6 17.73 8.54 10.94
C VAL A 6 18.41 7.32 10.31
N LYS A 7 19.39 7.51 9.41
CA LYS A 7 20.15 6.39 8.79
C LYS A 7 20.77 5.44 9.82
N LEU A 8 21.17 5.93 11.00
CA LEU A 8 21.80 5.13 12.04
C LEU A 8 20.86 4.06 12.64
N ASP A 9 19.56 4.26 12.52
CA ASP A 9 18.57 3.29 12.99
C ASP A 9 18.40 2.09 12.04
N PHE A 10 18.93 2.17 10.82
CA PHE A 10 18.74 1.17 9.77
C PHE A 10 20.02 0.39 9.49
N PRO A 11 20.19 -0.82 10.09
CA PRO A 11 21.44 -1.58 9.99
C PRO A 11 21.80 -1.98 8.56
N GLU A 12 20.85 -2.15 7.67
CA GLU A 12 21.10 -2.50 6.26
C GLU A 12 21.93 -1.42 5.55
N LEU A 13 21.81 -0.16 5.95
CA LEU A 13 22.56 0.96 5.36
C LEU A 13 24.05 0.98 5.77
N GLU A 14 24.46 0.22 6.79
CA GLU A 14 25.86 0.02 7.15
C GLU A 14 26.67 -0.65 6.03
N ARG A 15 26.02 -1.30 5.08
CA ARG A 15 26.60 -1.86 3.86
C ARG A 15 27.05 -0.80 2.85
N GLY A 16 26.74 0.47 3.07
CA GLY A 16 27.10 1.59 2.19
C GLY A 16 26.23 1.71 0.94
N VAL A 17 25.09 1.02 0.87
CA VAL A 17 24.17 1.10 -0.27
C VAL A 17 23.32 2.37 -0.21
N THR A 18 23.14 3.02 -1.35
CA THR A 18 22.13 4.06 -1.54
C THR A 18 20.81 3.40 -1.93
N TYR A 19 19.95 3.18 -0.93
CA TYR A 19 18.70 2.42 -1.11
C TYR A 19 17.56 3.31 -1.58
N LEU A 20 17.18 3.21 -2.86
CA LEU A 20 16.12 3.98 -3.52
C LEU A 20 14.98 3.07 -4.04
N ASP A 21 14.62 2.02 -3.29
CA ASP A 21 13.56 1.07 -3.66
C ASP A 21 12.48 0.92 -2.58
N SER A 22 12.22 1.98 -1.81
CA SER A 22 11.27 1.96 -0.68
C SER A 22 9.83 1.69 -1.12
N ALA A 23 9.42 2.10 -2.32
CA ALA A 23 8.09 1.79 -2.87
C ALA A 23 7.86 0.28 -3.12
N ALA A 24 8.91 -0.52 -3.21
CA ALA A 24 8.81 -1.98 -3.25
C ALA A 24 8.78 -2.59 -1.85
N SER A 25 9.73 -2.20 -1.00
CA SER A 25 9.78 -2.57 0.42
C SER A 25 10.71 -1.60 1.16
N SER A 26 10.27 -1.03 2.27
CA SER A 26 11.15 -0.19 3.10
C SER A 26 12.15 -1.04 3.90
N LEU A 27 13.27 -0.44 4.30
CA LEU A 27 14.19 -1.03 5.28
C LEU A 27 13.53 -1.05 6.67
N LYS A 28 14.11 -1.82 7.60
CA LYS A 28 13.57 -2.01 8.95
C LYS A 28 14.49 -1.37 9.98
N PRO A 29 13.97 -0.48 10.85
CA PRO A 29 14.77 0.09 11.92
C PRO A 29 15.07 -0.96 12.99
N ARG A 30 16.18 -0.78 13.72
CA ARG A 30 16.59 -1.67 14.83
C ARG A 30 15.48 -1.90 15.83
N SER A 31 14.68 -0.88 16.16
CA SER A 31 13.60 -1.01 17.13
C SER A 31 12.55 -2.04 16.71
N VAL A 32 12.22 -2.14 15.44
CA VAL A 32 11.29 -3.15 14.90
C VAL A 32 11.90 -4.54 14.98
N ILE A 33 13.17 -4.68 14.59
CA ILE A 33 13.90 -5.96 14.64
C ILE A 33 13.96 -6.48 16.08
N GLU A 34 14.36 -5.63 17.03
CA GLU A 34 14.49 -5.99 18.45
C GLU A 34 13.13 -6.25 19.11
N ALA A 35 12.07 -5.53 18.74
CA ALA A 35 10.72 -5.79 19.25
C ALA A 35 10.23 -7.18 18.85
N MET A 36 10.42 -7.59 17.60
CA MET A 36 10.06 -8.92 17.11
C MET A 36 10.90 -10.01 17.76
N LYS A 37 12.20 -9.82 17.82
CA LYS A 37 13.15 -10.75 18.46
C LYS A 37 12.79 -10.95 19.94
N SER A 38 12.68 -9.88 20.72
CA SER A 38 12.34 -9.93 22.13
C SER A 38 10.99 -10.60 22.39
N PHE A 39 10.00 -10.35 21.51
CA PHE A 39 8.72 -11.02 21.63
C PHE A 39 8.84 -12.53 21.42
N MET A 40 9.59 -12.98 20.42
CA MET A 40 9.83 -14.40 20.16
C MET A 40 10.60 -15.08 21.30
N GLU A 41 11.58 -14.39 21.89
CA GLU A 41 12.40 -14.95 22.96
C GLU A 41 11.67 -15.09 24.31
N TYR A 42 10.74 -14.16 24.62
CA TYR A 42 10.24 -14.04 26.00
C TYR A 42 8.72 -14.08 26.16
N ARG A 43 7.93 -13.87 25.09
CA ARG A 43 6.47 -13.70 25.20
C ARG A 43 5.67 -14.46 24.15
N TYR A 44 6.30 -15.31 23.35
CA TYR A 44 5.63 -16.01 22.26
C TYR A 44 4.72 -17.11 22.78
N ALA A 45 3.44 -17.02 22.48
CA ALA A 45 2.45 -18.09 22.63
C ALA A 45 1.31 -17.87 21.60
N ASN A 46 0.45 -18.89 21.43
CA ASN A 46 -0.79 -18.70 20.64
C ASN A 46 -1.74 -17.76 21.37
N VAL A 47 -2.56 -17.04 20.60
CA VAL A 47 -3.43 -15.95 21.08
C VAL A 47 -4.90 -16.40 21.26
N HIS A 48 -5.71 -15.56 21.90
CA HIS A 48 -7.17 -15.60 22.10
C HIS A 48 -7.68 -16.62 23.13
N ARG A 49 -7.30 -17.88 23.09
CA ARG A 49 -7.97 -18.96 23.89
C ARG A 49 -7.14 -19.49 25.06
N GLY A 50 -5.89 -19.09 25.19
CA GLY A 50 -5.03 -19.53 26.28
C GLY A 50 -5.32 -18.79 27.57
N VAL A 51 -5.51 -19.54 28.68
CA VAL A 51 -5.78 -18.98 30.02
C VAL A 51 -4.51 -18.87 30.88
N TYR A 52 -3.35 -19.19 30.32
CA TYR A 52 -2.06 -19.12 31.01
C TYR A 52 -1.34 -17.80 30.67
N THR A 53 -0.48 -17.35 31.57
CA THR A 53 0.11 -16.00 31.57
C THR A 53 0.72 -15.60 30.23
N ILE A 54 1.59 -16.43 29.64
CA ILE A 54 2.28 -16.10 28.39
C ILE A 54 1.27 -15.95 27.22
N SER A 55 0.21 -16.77 27.15
CA SER A 55 -0.81 -16.64 26.13
C SER A 55 -1.65 -15.36 26.29
N MET A 56 -1.94 -14.97 27.53
CA MET A 56 -2.62 -13.70 27.81
C MET A 56 -1.75 -12.50 27.43
N GLU A 57 -0.45 -12.56 27.68
CA GLU A 57 0.50 -11.51 27.27
C GLU A 57 0.61 -11.42 25.74
N ALA A 58 0.69 -12.56 25.05
CA ALA A 58 0.71 -12.62 23.59
C ALA A 58 -0.58 -12.07 23.00
N SER A 59 -1.75 -12.43 23.57
CA SER A 59 -3.06 -11.91 23.14
C SER A 59 -3.14 -10.39 23.30
N ARG A 60 -2.73 -9.85 24.43
CA ARG A 60 -2.68 -8.40 24.66
C ARG A 60 -1.77 -7.67 23.66
N ALA A 61 -0.62 -8.28 23.33
CA ALA A 61 0.30 -7.70 22.36
C ALA A 61 -0.29 -7.68 20.94
N TYR A 62 -0.97 -8.76 20.56
CA TYR A 62 -1.64 -8.88 19.26
C TYR A 62 -2.86 -7.93 19.14
N GLU A 63 -3.73 -7.95 20.13
CA GLU A 63 -4.91 -7.06 20.20
C GLU A 63 -4.48 -5.57 20.26
N GLY A 64 -3.45 -5.27 21.07
CA GLY A 64 -2.88 -3.92 21.13
C GLY A 64 -2.27 -3.44 19.81
N ALA A 65 -1.89 -4.33 18.91
CA ALA A 65 -1.45 -3.94 17.57
C ALA A 65 -2.61 -3.41 16.72
N HIS A 66 -3.83 -3.95 16.86
CA HIS A 66 -5.03 -3.40 16.21
C HIS A 66 -5.31 -1.96 16.69
N GLU A 67 -5.19 -1.71 18.01
CA GLU A 67 -5.38 -0.37 18.58
C GLU A 67 -4.35 0.64 18.04
N VAL A 68 -3.08 0.21 17.89
CA VAL A 68 -2.03 1.06 17.33
C VAL A 68 -2.34 1.42 15.88
N VAL A 69 -2.74 0.43 15.06
CA VAL A 69 -3.12 0.67 13.67
C VAL A 69 -4.34 1.59 13.58
N ALA A 70 -5.40 1.30 14.36
CA ALA A 70 -6.63 2.09 14.35
C ALA A 70 -6.36 3.56 14.67
N ARG A 71 -5.54 3.83 15.69
CA ARG A 71 -5.14 5.20 16.06
C ARG A 71 -4.35 5.87 14.93
N PHE A 72 -3.41 5.16 14.31
CA PHE A 72 -2.55 5.69 13.26
C PHE A 72 -3.32 6.18 12.03
N ILE A 73 -4.38 5.46 11.64
CA ILE A 73 -5.23 5.82 10.50
C ILE A 73 -6.51 6.59 10.90
N ASN A 74 -6.62 6.99 12.18
CA ASN A 74 -7.79 7.64 12.77
C ASN A 74 -9.12 6.86 12.56
N ALA A 75 -9.07 5.53 12.65
CA ALA A 75 -10.26 4.69 12.69
C ALA A 75 -11.11 4.97 13.95
N ARG A 76 -12.40 4.68 13.91
CA ARG A 76 -13.30 4.90 15.05
C ARG A 76 -13.09 3.89 16.17
N SER A 77 -12.73 2.65 15.80
CA SER A 77 -12.54 1.56 16.71
C SER A 77 -11.47 0.60 16.19
N TRP A 78 -10.79 -0.10 17.09
CA TRP A 78 -9.77 -1.09 16.78
C TRP A 78 -10.35 -2.32 16.03
N ASP A 79 -11.61 -2.65 16.21
CA ASP A 79 -12.30 -3.75 15.57
C ASP A 79 -12.67 -3.51 14.09
N GLU A 80 -12.41 -2.29 13.58
CA GLU A 80 -12.43 -1.97 12.16
C GLU A 80 -11.16 -2.43 11.43
N VAL A 81 -10.12 -2.85 12.16
CA VAL A 81 -8.81 -3.28 11.63
C VAL A 81 -8.77 -4.80 11.55
N ILE A 82 -8.48 -5.34 10.38
CA ILE A 82 -8.36 -6.77 10.09
C ILE A 82 -6.93 -7.02 9.62
N PHE A 83 -6.20 -7.91 10.29
CA PHE A 83 -4.87 -8.30 9.84
C PHE A 83 -4.93 -9.37 8.76
N VAL A 84 -4.16 -9.13 7.73
CA VAL A 84 -3.96 -9.98 6.54
C VAL A 84 -2.47 -10.05 6.22
N ARG A 85 -2.06 -10.79 5.19
CA ARG A 85 -0.62 -10.89 4.86
C ARG A 85 -0.06 -9.65 4.17
N ASN A 86 -0.86 -8.93 3.40
CA ASN A 86 -0.46 -7.76 2.61
C ASN A 86 -1.67 -7.10 1.94
N THR A 87 -1.45 -5.96 1.27
CA THR A 87 -2.48 -5.23 0.51
C THR A 87 -3.19 -6.09 -0.53
N THR A 88 -2.46 -6.96 -1.24
CA THR A 88 -3.05 -7.84 -2.25
C THR A 88 -4.11 -8.78 -1.65
N GLU A 89 -3.79 -9.40 -0.51
CA GLU A 89 -4.75 -10.24 0.21
C GLU A 89 -5.90 -9.42 0.77
N ALA A 90 -5.63 -8.23 1.31
CA ALA A 90 -6.67 -7.33 1.82
C ALA A 90 -7.73 -7.01 0.76
N ILE A 91 -7.30 -6.58 -0.41
CA ILE A 91 -8.22 -6.22 -1.51
C ILE A 91 -8.91 -7.48 -2.06
N GLN A 92 -8.21 -8.62 -2.12
CA GLN A 92 -8.81 -9.87 -2.54
C GLN A 92 -9.88 -10.35 -1.55
N LEU A 93 -9.61 -10.29 -0.24
CA LEU A 93 -10.57 -10.60 0.81
C LEU A 93 -11.79 -9.68 0.70
N LEU A 94 -11.59 -8.37 0.55
CA LEU A 94 -12.67 -7.41 0.38
C LEU A 94 -13.54 -7.73 -0.85
N ALA A 95 -12.91 -7.92 -2.01
CA ALA A 95 -13.63 -8.20 -3.25
C ALA A 95 -14.45 -9.49 -3.16
N LEU A 96 -13.88 -10.56 -2.57
CA LEU A 96 -14.58 -11.81 -2.32
C LEU A 96 -15.72 -11.62 -1.31
N THR A 97 -15.51 -10.85 -0.23
CA THR A 97 -16.53 -10.55 0.76
C THR A 97 -17.74 -9.86 0.12
N LEU A 98 -17.51 -8.82 -0.67
CA LEU A 98 -18.60 -8.08 -1.32
C LEU A 98 -19.34 -8.92 -2.37
N ALA A 99 -18.66 -9.81 -3.06
CA ALA A 99 -19.29 -10.75 -3.98
C ALA A 99 -20.09 -11.84 -3.25
N TYR A 100 -19.53 -12.44 -2.19
CA TYR A 100 -20.19 -13.46 -1.38
C TYR A 100 -21.50 -12.93 -0.79
N ASN A 101 -21.50 -11.70 -0.31
CA ASN A 101 -22.65 -11.01 0.24
C ASN A 101 -23.55 -10.34 -0.83
N LYS A 102 -23.29 -10.58 -2.12
CA LYS A 102 -24.08 -10.06 -3.25
C LYS A 102 -24.14 -8.51 -3.34
N VAL A 103 -23.24 -7.80 -2.67
CA VAL A 103 -23.06 -6.35 -2.87
C VAL A 103 -22.56 -6.09 -4.28
N VAL A 104 -21.60 -6.90 -4.74
CA VAL A 104 -21.19 -6.99 -6.14
C VAL A 104 -21.79 -8.26 -6.73
N GLY A 105 -22.69 -8.13 -7.69
CA GLY A 105 -23.43 -9.22 -8.30
C GLY A 105 -23.68 -9.02 -9.79
N GLU A 106 -24.53 -9.85 -10.37
CA GLU A 106 -24.88 -9.79 -11.79
C GLU A 106 -25.38 -8.39 -12.20
N GLY A 107 -24.82 -7.86 -13.26
CA GLY A 107 -25.17 -6.53 -13.81
C GLY A 107 -24.64 -5.33 -13.04
N SER A 108 -24.01 -5.53 -11.90
CA SER A 108 -23.33 -4.43 -11.17
C SER A 108 -22.02 -4.01 -11.83
N GLU A 109 -21.54 -2.84 -11.48
CA GLU A 109 -20.30 -2.27 -11.99
C GLU A 109 -19.32 -1.99 -10.85
N VAL A 110 -18.04 -2.32 -11.09
CA VAL A 110 -16.90 -1.92 -10.25
C VAL A 110 -16.02 -0.99 -11.09
N ILE A 111 -15.65 0.15 -10.53
CA ILE A 111 -14.78 1.12 -11.20
C ILE A 111 -13.37 1.01 -10.60
N VAL A 112 -12.37 0.89 -11.48
CA VAL A 112 -10.93 0.97 -11.17
C VAL A 112 -10.27 1.95 -12.15
N THR A 113 -8.96 2.17 -12.05
CA THR A 113 -8.25 3.09 -12.95
C THR A 113 -7.23 2.38 -13.84
N GLU A 114 -6.87 2.98 -14.98
CA GLU A 114 -5.75 2.52 -15.82
C GLU A 114 -4.38 2.69 -15.11
N ALA A 115 -4.33 3.48 -14.02
CA ALA A 115 -3.13 3.71 -13.23
C ALA A 115 -2.91 2.68 -12.11
N ASP A 116 -3.88 1.78 -11.86
CA ASP A 116 -3.86 0.92 -10.70
C ASP A 116 -2.77 -0.15 -10.76
N HIS A 117 -2.18 -0.39 -9.60
CA HIS A 117 -1.38 -1.58 -9.36
C HIS A 117 -2.23 -2.84 -9.52
N HIS A 118 -1.67 -3.92 -10.03
CA HIS A 118 -2.38 -5.20 -10.25
C HIS A 118 -3.07 -5.71 -8.97
N SER A 119 -2.53 -5.43 -7.79
CA SER A 119 -3.14 -5.82 -6.52
C SER A 119 -4.48 -5.16 -6.27
N ASN A 120 -4.70 -3.93 -6.78
CA ASN A 120 -6.01 -3.30 -6.71
C ASN A 120 -6.92 -3.74 -7.86
N MET A 121 -6.41 -3.85 -9.07
CA MET A 121 -7.24 -4.11 -10.26
C MET A 121 -7.70 -5.58 -10.36
N LEU A 122 -6.77 -6.56 -10.27
CA LEU A 122 -7.05 -7.94 -10.62
C LEU A 122 -8.07 -8.65 -9.72
N PRO A 123 -8.14 -8.38 -8.40
CA PRO A 123 -9.19 -8.95 -7.55
C PRO A 123 -10.60 -8.60 -8.05
N TRP A 124 -10.82 -7.35 -8.44
CA TRP A 124 -12.11 -6.89 -8.96
C TRP A 124 -12.44 -7.49 -10.33
N VAL A 125 -11.46 -7.57 -11.22
CA VAL A 125 -11.64 -8.25 -12.53
C VAL A 125 -12.02 -9.71 -12.32
N ARG A 126 -11.37 -10.41 -11.38
CA ARG A 126 -11.66 -11.81 -11.09
C ARG A 126 -13.07 -11.99 -10.52
N VAL A 127 -13.41 -11.20 -9.51
CA VAL A 127 -14.72 -11.27 -8.86
C VAL A 127 -15.84 -10.90 -9.84
N ALA A 128 -15.66 -9.84 -10.63
CA ALA A 128 -16.65 -9.44 -11.63
C ALA A 128 -16.96 -10.58 -12.61
N ARG A 129 -15.93 -11.31 -13.08
CA ARG A 129 -16.12 -12.50 -13.94
C ARG A 129 -16.87 -13.63 -13.24
N MET A 130 -16.64 -13.81 -11.93
CA MET A 130 -17.30 -14.88 -11.17
C MET A 130 -18.81 -14.63 -10.98
N VAL A 131 -19.22 -13.37 -10.82
CA VAL A 131 -20.60 -13.02 -10.44
C VAL A 131 -21.38 -12.31 -11.55
N GLY A 132 -20.82 -12.17 -12.76
CA GLY A 132 -21.50 -11.49 -13.89
C GLY A 132 -21.53 -9.96 -13.77
N ALA A 133 -20.65 -9.37 -12.97
CA ALA A 133 -20.45 -7.92 -12.88
C ALA A 133 -19.53 -7.40 -14.00
N LYS A 134 -19.43 -6.08 -14.15
CA LYS A 134 -18.55 -5.42 -15.10
C LYS A 134 -17.51 -4.58 -14.39
N VAL A 135 -16.27 -4.57 -14.90
CA VAL A 135 -15.23 -3.63 -14.48
C VAL A 135 -15.15 -2.49 -15.50
N ARG A 136 -15.23 -1.26 -15.03
CA ARG A 136 -15.03 -0.05 -15.81
C ARG A 136 -13.73 0.63 -15.39
N LEU A 137 -13.07 1.28 -16.33
CA LEU A 137 -11.78 1.92 -16.10
C LEU A 137 -11.92 3.44 -16.23
N VAL A 138 -11.36 4.16 -15.24
CA VAL A 138 -11.08 5.58 -15.38
C VAL A 138 -9.78 5.70 -16.18
N PRO A 139 -9.80 6.35 -17.37
CA PRO A 139 -8.61 6.48 -18.19
C PRO A 139 -7.59 7.44 -17.56
N VAL A 140 -6.32 7.33 -17.96
CA VAL A 140 -5.27 8.27 -17.59
C VAL A 140 -5.03 9.30 -18.68
N ASN A 141 -4.47 10.47 -18.30
CA ASN A 141 -3.92 11.44 -19.21
C ASN A 141 -2.46 11.11 -19.60
N ASP A 142 -1.82 11.96 -20.42
CA ASP A 142 -0.45 11.77 -20.91
C ASP A 142 0.63 11.73 -19.80
N TYR A 143 0.28 12.18 -18.60
CA TYR A 143 1.13 12.11 -17.42
C TYR A 143 0.84 10.90 -16.52
N GLY A 144 -0.05 9.99 -16.95
CA GLY A 144 -0.46 8.82 -16.15
C GLY A 144 -1.30 9.17 -14.91
N VAL A 145 -1.94 10.33 -14.92
CA VAL A 145 -2.87 10.78 -13.88
C VAL A 145 -4.28 10.34 -14.27
N PRO A 146 -5.01 9.63 -13.40
CA PRO A 146 -6.40 9.27 -13.67
C PRO A 146 -7.26 10.51 -13.92
N ARG A 147 -8.08 10.45 -14.96
CA ARG A 147 -8.97 11.53 -15.38
C ARG A 147 -10.23 11.56 -14.52
N TRP A 148 -10.06 11.92 -13.25
CA TRP A 148 -11.13 11.97 -12.26
C TRP A 148 -12.25 12.94 -12.60
N GLU A 149 -12.02 13.89 -13.51
CA GLU A 149 -13.06 14.77 -14.05
C GLU A 149 -14.15 14.03 -14.83
N LEU A 150 -13.84 12.83 -15.34
CA LEU A 150 -14.79 11.98 -16.04
C LEU A 150 -15.60 11.08 -15.10
N LEU A 151 -15.28 11.03 -13.80
CA LEU A 151 -15.89 10.08 -12.88
C LEU A 151 -17.41 10.25 -12.78
N GLU A 152 -17.91 11.48 -12.75
CA GLU A 152 -19.34 11.79 -12.68
C GLU A 152 -20.12 11.28 -13.92
N GLU A 153 -19.44 11.19 -15.08
CA GLU A 153 -20.01 10.63 -16.32
C GLU A 153 -19.94 9.09 -16.35
N ILE A 154 -18.97 8.51 -15.61
CA ILE A 154 -18.73 7.07 -15.58
C ILE A 154 -19.64 6.36 -14.58
N VAL A 155 -19.91 6.96 -13.41
CA VAL A 155 -20.73 6.36 -12.36
C VAL A 155 -22.20 6.22 -12.77
N SER A 156 -22.85 5.21 -12.23
CA SER A 156 -24.29 4.96 -12.43
C SER A 156 -24.87 4.28 -11.19
N GLU A 157 -26.18 4.08 -11.12
CA GLU A 157 -26.85 3.32 -10.06
C GLU A 157 -26.38 1.85 -9.98
N ARG A 158 -25.79 1.33 -11.07
CA ARG A 158 -25.17 0.00 -11.11
C ARG A 158 -23.79 -0.02 -10.47
N THR A 159 -23.15 1.12 -10.28
CA THR A 159 -21.82 1.20 -9.63
C THR A 159 -21.98 0.83 -8.16
N LYS A 160 -21.26 -0.21 -7.71
CA LYS A 160 -21.29 -0.70 -6.34
C LYS A 160 -19.99 -0.43 -5.59
N VAL A 161 -18.87 -0.39 -6.31
CA VAL A 161 -17.56 -0.13 -5.73
C VAL A 161 -16.75 0.76 -6.68
N ILE A 162 -16.08 1.75 -6.11
CA ILE A 162 -14.97 2.46 -6.75
C ILE A 162 -13.71 2.11 -5.96
N ALA A 163 -12.77 1.42 -6.62
CA ALA A 163 -11.52 0.97 -6.00
C ALA A 163 -10.34 1.60 -6.74
N PHE A 164 -9.42 2.24 -6.03
CA PHE A 164 -8.29 2.92 -6.65
C PHE A 164 -7.07 2.98 -5.75
N SER A 165 -5.88 3.06 -6.36
CA SER A 165 -4.64 3.37 -5.66
C SER A 165 -4.64 4.85 -5.27
N HIS A 166 -4.58 5.14 -3.95
CA HIS A 166 -4.54 6.53 -3.45
C HIS A 166 -3.31 7.27 -3.95
N ALA A 167 -2.16 6.58 -3.95
CA ALA A 167 -0.94 7.07 -4.57
C ALA A 167 -0.38 6.04 -5.55
N SER A 168 -0.03 6.50 -6.76
CA SER A 168 0.53 5.63 -7.80
C SER A 168 1.94 5.16 -7.44
N ASN A 169 2.16 3.86 -7.52
CA ASN A 169 3.48 3.25 -7.32
C ASN A 169 4.46 3.47 -8.49
N VAL A 170 4.01 4.10 -9.57
CA VAL A 170 4.82 4.45 -10.75
C VAL A 170 5.05 5.95 -10.81
N THR A 171 3.97 6.73 -10.88
CA THR A 171 4.08 8.19 -11.06
C THR A 171 4.22 8.95 -9.74
N GLY A 172 3.88 8.32 -8.62
CA GLY A 172 3.79 8.95 -7.31
C GLY A 172 2.56 9.84 -7.11
N TYR A 173 1.76 10.08 -8.16
CA TYR A 173 0.58 10.94 -8.10
C TYR A 173 -0.38 10.51 -6.97
N VAL A 174 -0.90 11.50 -6.22
CA VAL A 174 -1.85 11.31 -5.14
C VAL A 174 -3.23 11.77 -5.59
N SER A 175 -4.21 10.87 -5.54
CA SER A 175 -5.60 11.14 -5.91
C SER A 175 -6.37 11.84 -4.78
N ASP A 176 -7.31 12.73 -5.12
CA ASP A 176 -8.23 13.33 -4.14
C ASP A 176 -9.31 12.31 -3.72
N ALA A 177 -8.96 11.45 -2.75
CA ALA A 177 -9.81 10.37 -2.28
C ALA A 177 -11.15 10.88 -1.74
N ARG A 178 -11.16 12.04 -1.06
CA ARG A 178 -12.38 12.62 -0.50
C ARG A 178 -13.37 13.05 -1.59
N ARG A 179 -12.88 13.70 -2.65
CA ARG A 179 -13.73 14.05 -3.80
C ARG A 179 -14.30 12.81 -4.46
N ILE A 180 -13.47 11.78 -4.67
CA ILE A 180 -13.88 10.50 -5.26
C ILE A 180 -14.95 9.84 -4.40
N ALA A 181 -14.77 9.82 -3.06
CA ALA A 181 -15.72 9.25 -2.12
C ALA A 181 -17.09 9.95 -2.20
N ARG A 182 -17.13 11.26 -2.28
CA ARG A 182 -18.40 12.00 -2.42
C ARG A 182 -19.15 11.67 -3.70
N ILE A 183 -18.45 11.53 -4.82
CA ILE A 183 -19.06 11.11 -6.08
C ILE A 183 -19.59 9.69 -5.97
N ALA A 184 -18.80 8.75 -5.42
CA ALA A 184 -19.23 7.38 -5.21
C ALA A 184 -20.49 7.28 -4.34
N HIS A 185 -20.50 7.95 -3.21
CA HIS A 185 -21.61 7.94 -2.27
C HIS A 185 -22.87 8.57 -2.85
N SER A 186 -22.77 9.52 -3.79
CA SER A 186 -23.94 10.13 -4.45
C SER A 186 -24.75 9.12 -5.27
N VAL A 187 -24.14 8.00 -5.69
CA VAL A 187 -24.82 6.89 -6.40
C VAL A 187 -24.95 5.64 -5.54
N GLY A 188 -24.62 5.72 -4.23
CA GLY A 188 -24.70 4.61 -3.29
C GLY A 188 -23.57 3.57 -3.45
N ALA A 189 -22.47 3.92 -4.10
CA ALA A 189 -21.31 3.05 -4.26
C ALA A 189 -20.36 3.16 -3.05
N LEU A 190 -19.71 2.03 -2.70
CA LEU A 190 -18.67 1.97 -1.68
C LEU A 190 -17.30 2.36 -2.27
N VAL A 191 -16.41 2.86 -1.42
CA VAL A 191 -15.07 3.30 -1.81
C VAL A 191 -14.00 2.46 -1.13
N ALA A 192 -13.17 1.80 -1.94
CA ALA A 192 -12.04 1.00 -1.48
C ALA A 192 -10.70 1.64 -1.94
N VAL A 193 -9.85 1.95 -0.97
CA VAL A 193 -8.57 2.61 -1.24
C VAL A 193 -7.41 1.65 -1.06
N ASP A 194 -6.61 1.47 -2.11
CA ASP A 194 -5.27 0.90 -1.99
C ASP A 194 -4.33 1.99 -1.44
N GLY A 195 -4.05 1.90 -0.16
CA GLY A 195 -3.18 2.79 0.59
C GLY A 195 -1.73 2.33 0.67
N ALA A 196 -1.32 1.32 -0.12
CA ALA A 196 0.00 0.71 -0.02
C ALA A 196 1.16 1.69 -0.16
N GLN A 197 0.98 2.78 -0.92
CA GLN A 197 1.98 3.83 -1.08
C GLN A 197 1.67 5.08 -0.25
N SER A 198 0.42 5.36 0.10
CA SER A 198 0.06 6.58 0.82
C SER A 198 0.20 6.44 2.33
N VAL A 199 -0.27 5.34 2.92
CA VAL A 199 -0.21 5.12 4.38
C VAL A 199 1.22 5.19 4.94
N PRO A 200 2.26 4.66 4.28
CA PRO A 200 3.63 4.79 4.74
C PRO A 200 4.20 6.22 4.67
N HIS A 201 3.73 7.05 3.75
CA HIS A 201 4.46 8.22 3.27
C HIS A 201 3.77 9.55 3.55
N MET A 202 2.51 9.55 3.96
CA MET A 202 1.74 10.75 4.29
C MET A 202 0.74 10.49 5.42
N ARG A 203 0.23 11.56 6.05
CA ARG A 203 -0.88 11.41 6.99
C ARG A 203 -2.09 10.79 6.28
N PHE A 204 -2.58 9.68 6.82
CA PHE A 204 -3.71 8.95 6.27
C PHE A 204 -4.82 8.86 7.31
N ASP A 205 -5.92 9.56 7.06
CA ASP A 205 -7.04 9.68 7.98
C ASP A 205 -8.31 9.17 7.27
N VAL A 206 -8.74 7.97 7.63
CA VAL A 206 -9.88 7.31 6.97
C VAL A 206 -11.20 8.08 7.13
N ARG A 207 -11.31 8.89 8.19
CA ARG A 207 -12.50 9.69 8.46
C ARG A 207 -12.53 10.98 7.64
N GLU A 208 -11.37 11.64 7.50
CA GLU A 208 -11.23 12.83 6.66
C GLU A 208 -11.38 12.48 5.16
N LEU A 209 -10.88 11.32 4.75
CA LEU A 209 -11.00 10.83 3.38
C LEU A 209 -12.42 10.38 3.01
N GLU A 210 -13.28 10.16 4.00
CA GLU A 210 -14.68 9.71 3.81
C GLU A 210 -14.79 8.38 3.04
N VAL A 211 -13.77 7.50 3.12
CA VAL A 211 -13.73 6.21 2.43
C VAL A 211 -14.35 5.09 3.27
N ASP A 212 -14.72 3.98 2.65
CA ASP A 212 -15.36 2.86 3.31
C ASP A 212 -14.38 1.74 3.67
N PHE A 213 -13.35 1.56 2.85
CA PHE A 213 -12.29 0.58 3.02
C PHE A 213 -10.92 1.14 2.67
N ALA A 214 -9.91 0.66 3.37
CA ALA A 214 -8.51 0.95 3.05
C ALA A 214 -7.66 -0.31 3.26
N ALA A 215 -6.67 -0.51 2.38
CA ALA A 215 -5.74 -1.63 2.42
C ALA A 215 -4.30 -1.15 2.34
N PHE A 216 -3.41 -1.71 3.18
CA PHE A 216 -1.98 -1.40 3.13
C PHE A 216 -1.11 -2.53 3.68
N SER A 217 0.21 -2.44 3.48
CA SER A 217 1.17 -3.50 3.82
C SER A 217 2.23 -3.01 4.81
N GLY A 218 2.51 -3.81 5.83
CA GLY A 218 3.52 -3.48 6.84
C GLY A 218 4.92 -3.31 6.26
N HIS A 219 5.30 -4.13 5.26
CA HIS A 219 6.65 -4.12 4.70
C HIS A 219 7.04 -2.84 3.95
N LYS A 220 6.10 -1.95 3.64
CA LYS A 220 6.35 -0.64 3.02
C LYS A 220 6.42 0.50 4.03
N MET A 221 5.98 0.26 5.27
CA MET A 221 5.95 1.24 6.35
C MET A 221 6.87 0.84 7.53
N LEU A 222 8.11 0.44 7.22
CA LEU A 222 9.15 0.03 8.17
C LEU A 222 8.86 -1.29 8.92
N GLY A 223 7.68 -1.87 8.73
CA GLY A 223 7.24 -3.09 9.36
C GLY A 223 7.71 -4.36 8.63
N PRO A 224 7.47 -5.55 9.18
CA PRO A 224 7.85 -6.82 8.57
C PRO A 224 7.02 -7.15 7.33
N THR A 225 7.50 -8.12 6.54
CA THR A 225 6.69 -8.85 5.56
C THR A 225 5.71 -9.78 6.28
N GLY A 226 4.69 -10.27 5.56
CA GLY A 226 3.74 -11.23 6.13
C GLY A 226 2.61 -10.61 6.94
N ILE A 227 2.56 -9.28 7.06
CA ILE A 227 1.46 -8.54 7.65
C ILE A 227 1.03 -7.35 6.79
N GLY A 228 -0.26 -7.16 6.71
CA GLY A 228 -0.95 -6.02 6.13
C GLY A 228 -2.28 -5.80 6.82
N VAL A 229 -2.99 -4.80 6.40
CA VAL A 229 -4.24 -4.36 7.01
C VAL A 229 -5.32 -4.24 5.93
N LEU A 230 -6.49 -4.75 6.23
CA LEU A 230 -7.75 -4.30 5.67
C LEU A 230 -8.48 -3.53 6.77
N TRP A 231 -8.67 -2.24 6.57
CA TRP A 231 -9.59 -1.46 7.39
C TRP A 231 -10.94 -1.35 6.67
N GLY A 232 -12.02 -1.53 7.41
CA GLY A 232 -13.37 -1.36 6.87
C GLY A 232 -14.27 -0.67 7.87
N ARG A 233 -15.09 0.24 7.39
CA ARG A 233 -16.08 0.95 8.21
C ARG A 233 -16.98 -0.05 8.93
N ARG A 234 -17.10 0.09 10.26
CA ARG A 234 -17.79 -0.87 11.12
C ARG A 234 -19.23 -1.15 10.68
N ASP A 235 -20.00 -0.11 10.40
CA ASP A 235 -21.40 -0.22 9.99
C ASP A 235 -21.60 -1.01 8.67
N VAL A 236 -20.60 -0.98 7.79
CA VAL A 236 -20.59 -1.80 6.57
C VAL A 236 -20.16 -3.23 6.90
N MET A 237 -19.04 -3.40 7.61
CA MET A 237 -18.46 -4.71 7.91
C MET A 237 -19.32 -5.58 8.80
N GLU A 238 -20.10 -5.01 9.74
CA GLU A 238 -21.01 -5.76 10.61
C GLU A 238 -22.12 -6.49 9.84
N SER A 239 -22.52 -5.95 8.69
CA SER A 239 -23.54 -6.56 7.83
C SER A 239 -23.03 -7.67 6.91
N LEU A 240 -21.71 -7.89 6.87
CA LEU A 240 -21.07 -8.80 5.92
C LEU A 240 -20.63 -10.10 6.61
N GLU A 241 -20.91 -11.22 5.96
CA GLU A 241 -20.36 -12.52 6.34
C GLU A 241 -18.99 -12.74 5.70
N PRO A 242 -18.04 -13.38 6.41
CA PRO A 242 -16.74 -13.66 5.85
C PRO A 242 -16.82 -14.72 4.75
N PRO A 243 -16.10 -14.56 3.63
CA PRO A 243 -16.05 -15.56 2.56
C PRO A 243 -15.13 -16.73 2.92
N LEU A 244 -14.31 -16.57 3.96
CA LEU A 244 -13.37 -17.57 4.46
C LEU A 244 -13.74 -17.91 5.90
N GLY A 245 -14.03 -19.19 6.17
CA GLY A 245 -14.32 -19.68 7.51
C GLY A 245 -13.23 -20.65 7.99
N GLY A 246 -13.00 -20.69 9.30
CA GLY A 246 -12.02 -21.60 9.88
C GLY A 246 -11.82 -21.40 11.38
N GLY A 247 -10.72 -21.89 11.89
CA GLY A 247 -10.34 -21.68 13.30
C GLY A 247 -10.23 -20.19 13.60
N GLY A 248 -10.78 -19.75 14.73
CA GLY A 248 -10.76 -18.35 15.17
C GLY A 248 -11.94 -17.50 14.68
N THR A 249 -12.67 -17.90 13.63
CA THR A 249 -13.68 -17.05 12.99
C THR A 249 -15.09 -17.24 13.53
N VAL A 250 -15.32 -18.19 14.43
CA VAL A 250 -16.66 -18.60 14.87
C VAL A 250 -16.80 -18.59 16.38
N LYS A 251 -17.94 -18.09 16.86
CA LYS A 251 -18.37 -18.26 18.26
C LYS A 251 -18.84 -19.68 18.51
N ARG A 252 -19.62 -20.24 17.57
CA ARG A 252 -20.21 -21.57 17.73
C ARG A 252 -20.52 -22.24 16.40
N VAL A 253 -20.30 -23.54 16.37
CA VAL A 253 -20.77 -24.44 15.30
C VAL A 253 -21.68 -25.49 15.92
N ARG A 254 -22.84 -25.77 15.32
CA ARG A 254 -23.79 -26.76 15.79
C ARG A 254 -24.18 -27.69 14.64
N LEU A 255 -24.35 -28.96 14.98
CA LEU A 255 -25.01 -29.92 14.10
C LEU A 255 -26.52 -29.94 14.43
N GLY A 256 -27.33 -29.48 13.48
CA GLY A 256 -28.79 -29.53 13.55
C GLY A 256 -29.37 -30.62 12.64
N LEU A 257 -30.70 -30.73 12.60
CA LEU A 257 -31.38 -31.68 11.72
C LEU A 257 -31.16 -31.38 10.23
N ASP A 258 -31.04 -30.09 9.90
CA ASP A 258 -30.88 -29.61 8.52
C ASP A 258 -29.40 -29.38 8.13
N GLY A 259 -28.44 -29.85 8.94
CA GLY A 259 -27.03 -29.73 8.69
C GLY A 259 -26.27 -28.87 9.70
N VAL A 260 -25.11 -28.32 9.26
CA VAL A 260 -24.24 -27.52 10.13
C VAL A 260 -24.68 -26.06 10.11
N THR A 261 -24.86 -25.48 11.30
CA THR A 261 -25.10 -24.03 11.48
C THR A 261 -23.89 -23.39 12.10
N VAL A 262 -23.56 -22.16 11.62
CA VAL A 262 -22.39 -21.39 12.05
C VAL A 262 -22.86 -20.06 12.65
N GLU A 263 -22.35 -19.75 13.82
CA GLU A 263 -22.44 -18.43 14.44
C GLU A 263 -21.06 -17.77 14.35
N TRP A 264 -20.94 -16.75 13.50
CA TRP A 264 -19.69 -16.04 13.30
C TRP A 264 -19.27 -15.24 14.52
N ASP A 265 -17.98 -15.05 14.68
CA ASP A 265 -17.41 -14.22 15.75
C ASP A 265 -17.64 -12.73 15.47
N ASP A 266 -17.35 -11.89 16.45
CA ASP A 266 -17.40 -10.44 16.30
C ASP A 266 -16.23 -9.94 15.41
N LEU A 267 -16.32 -8.69 14.96
CA LEU A 267 -15.21 -8.01 14.30
C LEU A 267 -14.03 -7.83 15.27
N PRO A 268 -12.80 -7.93 14.79
CA PRO A 268 -12.37 -8.29 13.45
C PRO A 268 -12.27 -9.81 13.23
N TRP A 269 -12.45 -10.61 14.27
CA TRP A 269 -12.07 -12.04 14.37
C TRP A 269 -12.73 -12.90 13.30
N ARG A 270 -13.96 -12.60 12.92
CA ARG A 270 -14.64 -13.38 11.86
C ARG A 270 -13.94 -13.31 10.50
N PHE A 271 -13.09 -12.29 10.27
CA PHE A 271 -12.31 -12.13 9.04
C PHE A 271 -10.84 -12.55 9.15
N GLU A 272 -10.37 -12.89 10.36
CA GLU A 272 -8.99 -13.33 10.63
C GLU A 272 -8.97 -14.86 10.84
N SER A 273 -8.99 -15.63 9.75
CA SER A 273 -9.07 -17.08 9.82
C SER A 273 -7.71 -17.74 10.07
N GLY A 274 -7.67 -18.66 11.05
CA GLY A 274 -6.46 -19.41 11.43
C GLY A 274 -5.60 -18.68 12.46
N THR A 275 -4.46 -19.28 12.84
CA THR A 275 -3.51 -18.62 13.74
C THR A 275 -2.91 -17.41 13.04
N PRO A 276 -3.03 -16.20 13.63
CA PRO A 276 -2.66 -14.97 12.94
C PRO A 276 -1.14 -14.70 12.96
N PRO A 277 -0.65 -13.70 12.21
CA PRO A 277 0.77 -13.29 12.19
C PRO A 277 1.13 -12.51 13.45
N ILE A 278 1.28 -13.18 14.60
CA ILE A 278 1.42 -12.57 15.93
C ILE A 278 2.69 -11.73 16.04
N VAL A 279 3.82 -12.29 15.63
CA VAL A 279 5.14 -11.62 15.69
C VAL A 279 5.18 -10.42 14.76
N GLU A 280 4.61 -10.59 13.58
CA GLU A 280 4.55 -9.54 12.56
C GLU A 280 3.64 -8.39 13.00
N ALA A 281 2.55 -8.68 13.74
CA ALA A 281 1.69 -7.65 14.31
C ALA A 281 2.43 -6.79 15.35
N VAL A 282 3.25 -7.43 16.21
CA VAL A 282 4.12 -6.71 17.14
C VAL A 282 5.13 -5.84 16.39
N GLY A 283 5.73 -6.36 15.32
CA GLY A 283 6.66 -5.62 14.48
C GLY A 283 6.00 -4.43 13.77
N LEU A 284 4.77 -4.61 13.24
CA LEU A 284 4.00 -3.53 12.62
C LEU A 284 3.66 -2.44 13.64
N ALA A 285 3.22 -2.82 14.84
CA ALA A 285 2.90 -1.85 15.89
C ALA A 285 4.13 -1.01 16.28
N GLU A 286 5.32 -1.61 16.37
CA GLU A 286 6.54 -0.84 16.64
C GLU A 286 6.96 0.04 15.44
N ALA A 287 6.77 -0.42 14.21
CA ALA A 287 7.01 0.38 13.02
C ALA A 287 6.11 1.65 13.00
N ILE A 288 4.83 1.49 13.35
CA ILE A 288 3.91 2.62 13.49
C ILE A 288 4.36 3.58 14.59
N ARG A 289 4.73 3.08 15.76
CA ARG A 289 5.26 3.94 16.85
C ARG A 289 6.52 4.68 16.42
N TYR A 290 7.37 4.05 15.63
CA TYR A 290 8.54 4.72 15.06
C TYR A 290 8.13 5.88 14.14
N LEU A 291 7.17 5.67 13.24
CA LEU A 291 6.64 6.71 12.35
C LEU A 291 5.93 7.83 13.13
N GLU A 292 5.18 7.49 14.19
CA GLU A 292 4.56 8.48 15.09
C GLU A 292 5.61 9.36 15.78
N ARG A 293 6.75 8.79 16.20
CA ARG A 293 7.88 9.57 16.80
C ARG A 293 8.54 10.49 15.77
N VAL A 294 8.67 10.06 14.52
CA VAL A 294 9.19 10.89 13.41
C VAL A 294 8.19 11.99 13.05
N GLY A 295 6.89 11.67 13.09
CA GLY A 295 5.79 12.52 12.67
C GLY A 295 5.53 12.43 11.17
N MET A 296 4.32 12.04 10.78
CA MET A 296 3.97 11.81 9.36
C MET A 296 4.07 13.08 8.51
N GLU A 297 3.84 14.24 9.08
CA GLU A 297 4.04 15.53 8.40
C GLU A 297 5.53 15.76 8.06
N ASN A 298 6.44 15.37 8.96
CA ASN A 298 7.88 15.44 8.70
C ASN A 298 8.30 14.45 7.61
N VAL A 299 7.71 13.25 7.58
CA VAL A 299 7.92 12.25 6.51
C VAL A 299 7.54 12.86 5.17
N GLU A 300 6.32 13.36 5.05
CA GLU A 300 5.78 13.94 3.82
C GLU A 300 6.61 15.14 3.33
N MET A 301 6.93 16.08 4.21
CA MET A 301 7.75 17.25 3.87
C MET A 301 9.15 16.85 3.41
N HIS A 302 9.76 15.86 4.06
CA HIS A 302 11.08 15.35 3.72
C HIS A 302 11.08 14.72 2.34
N GLU A 303 10.15 13.82 2.06
CA GLU A 303 10.03 13.16 0.77
C GLU A 303 9.69 14.14 -0.36
N ARG A 304 8.82 15.12 -0.10
CA ARG A 304 8.52 16.19 -1.07
C ARG A 304 9.77 16.97 -1.45
N LYS A 305 10.64 17.27 -0.48
CA LYS A 305 11.93 17.94 -0.72
C LYS A 305 12.84 17.07 -1.59
N LEU A 306 12.98 15.79 -1.29
CA LEU A 306 13.77 14.85 -2.09
C LEU A 306 13.21 14.71 -3.51
N THR A 307 11.90 14.60 -3.64
CA THR A 307 11.21 14.49 -4.93
C THR A 307 11.45 15.72 -5.80
N ALA A 308 11.25 16.92 -5.25
CA ALA A 308 11.50 18.17 -5.96
C ALA A 308 12.96 18.30 -6.41
N TYR A 309 13.89 17.89 -5.56
CA TYR A 309 15.31 17.89 -5.88
C TYR A 309 15.65 16.89 -6.98
N THR A 310 15.10 15.67 -6.91
CA THR A 310 15.29 14.62 -7.93
C THR A 310 14.77 15.07 -9.30
N LEU A 311 13.57 15.63 -9.35
CA LEU A 311 12.97 16.11 -10.59
C LEU A 311 13.87 17.17 -11.25
N ARG A 312 14.37 18.12 -10.47
CA ARG A 312 15.30 19.15 -10.95
C ARG A 312 16.62 18.55 -11.44
N ARG A 313 17.24 17.64 -10.67
CA ARG A 313 18.49 16.99 -11.05
C ARG A 313 18.35 16.17 -12.35
N LEU A 314 17.22 15.49 -12.55
CA LEU A 314 16.95 14.77 -13.80
C LEU A 314 16.69 15.71 -14.98
N GLU A 315 16.05 16.86 -14.75
CA GLU A 315 15.80 17.89 -15.77
C GLU A 315 17.11 18.52 -16.26
N GLU A 316 18.08 18.76 -15.37
CA GLU A 316 19.43 19.26 -15.69
C GLU A 316 20.21 18.33 -16.63
N LEU A 317 19.86 17.03 -16.70
CA LEU A 317 20.49 16.07 -17.59
C LEU A 317 19.95 16.12 -19.04
N GLY A 318 18.97 16.98 -19.29
CA GLY A 318 18.45 17.30 -20.63
C GLY A 318 17.41 16.30 -21.16
N ASP A 319 17.09 16.45 -22.45
CA ASP A 319 15.95 15.78 -23.11
C ASP A 319 16.09 14.27 -23.25
N ARG A 320 17.29 13.71 -23.01
CA ARG A 320 17.52 12.26 -22.99
C ARG A 320 16.89 11.56 -21.77
N ILE A 321 16.42 12.31 -20.79
CA ILE A 321 15.74 11.79 -19.60
C ILE A 321 14.25 12.11 -19.69
N ARG A 322 13.45 11.06 -19.74
CA ARG A 322 11.99 11.16 -19.73
C ARG A 322 11.46 10.75 -18.35
N VAL A 323 10.97 11.71 -17.56
CA VAL A 323 10.27 11.44 -16.31
C VAL A 323 8.83 11.01 -16.60
N LEU A 324 8.37 9.94 -15.97
CA LEU A 324 6.99 9.45 -16.02
C LEU A 324 6.18 10.03 -14.85
N GLY A 325 5.09 10.68 -15.17
CA GLY A 325 4.21 11.31 -14.18
C GLY A 325 4.33 12.82 -14.08
N PRO A 326 3.60 13.44 -13.13
CA PRO A 326 3.66 14.87 -12.90
C PRO A 326 5.07 15.34 -12.52
N ARG A 327 5.46 16.51 -13.04
CA ARG A 327 6.72 17.18 -12.67
C ARG A 327 6.58 18.10 -11.46
N ASP A 328 5.38 18.31 -10.97
CA ASP A 328 5.11 19.05 -9.74
C ASP A 328 5.18 18.12 -8.53
N ALA A 329 6.19 18.33 -7.67
CA ALA A 329 6.39 17.54 -6.46
C ALA A 329 5.27 17.69 -5.43
N SER A 330 4.43 18.74 -5.53
CA SER A 330 3.28 18.92 -4.63
C SER A 330 2.14 17.93 -4.90
N LEU A 331 2.11 17.34 -6.09
CA LEU A 331 1.10 16.39 -6.54
C LEU A 331 1.47 14.93 -6.31
N LYS A 332 2.65 14.65 -5.74
CA LYS A 332 3.19 13.29 -5.69
C LYS A 332 4.00 13.00 -4.43
N LEU A 333 4.10 11.72 -4.12
CA LEU A 333 4.96 11.18 -3.07
C LEU A 333 6.40 10.98 -3.56
N GLY A 334 7.27 10.47 -2.67
CA GLY A 334 8.68 10.19 -2.89
C GLY A 334 8.99 9.13 -3.95
N ILE A 335 8.29 9.14 -5.08
CA ILE A 335 8.44 8.18 -6.18
C ILE A 335 8.70 8.92 -7.47
N VAL A 336 9.84 8.64 -8.11
CA VAL A 336 10.22 9.20 -9.40
C VAL A 336 10.60 8.07 -10.35
N SER A 337 9.74 7.83 -11.34
CA SER A 337 10.02 6.90 -12.44
C SER A 337 10.52 7.68 -13.64
N PHE A 338 11.54 7.16 -14.31
CA PHE A 338 12.13 7.79 -15.49
C PHE A 338 12.69 6.74 -16.45
N ASN A 339 12.92 7.16 -17.70
CA ASN A 339 13.64 6.39 -18.72
C ASN A 339 14.76 7.23 -19.31
N VAL A 340 15.79 6.55 -19.76
CA VAL A 340 16.92 7.12 -20.51
C VAL A 340 16.73 6.72 -21.96
N ASP A 341 16.77 7.71 -22.87
CA ASP A 341 16.56 7.47 -24.30
C ASP A 341 17.51 6.41 -24.86
N ASN A 342 16.93 5.46 -25.59
CA ASN A 342 17.63 4.36 -26.26
C ASN A 342 18.39 3.40 -25.32
N ILE A 343 18.07 3.40 -23.99
CA ILE A 343 18.63 2.46 -23.03
C ILE A 343 17.48 1.71 -22.36
N ASP A 344 17.55 0.39 -22.36
CA ASP A 344 16.57 -0.45 -21.64
C ASP A 344 16.64 -0.14 -20.14
N PRO A 345 15.49 0.02 -19.44
CA PRO A 345 15.46 0.30 -18.00
C PRO A 345 16.28 -0.68 -17.15
N SER A 346 16.34 -1.96 -17.55
CA SER A 346 17.12 -2.97 -16.82
C SER A 346 18.63 -2.70 -16.90
N MET A 347 19.11 -2.19 -18.03
CA MET A 347 20.51 -1.83 -18.20
C MET A 347 20.88 -0.59 -17.37
N VAL A 348 19.97 0.37 -17.27
CA VAL A 348 20.14 1.53 -16.36
C VAL A 348 20.21 1.06 -14.90
N GLY A 349 19.32 0.13 -14.52
CA GLY A 349 19.33 -0.46 -13.17
C GLY A 349 20.63 -1.19 -12.84
N LEU A 350 21.16 -1.98 -13.76
CA LEU A 350 22.44 -2.68 -13.61
C LEU A 350 23.62 -1.71 -13.49
N TRP A 351 23.61 -0.63 -14.29
CA TRP A 351 24.60 0.45 -14.16
C TRP A 351 24.58 1.09 -12.78
N LEU A 352 23.39 1.44 -12.29
CA LEU A 352 23.21 2.06 -10.97
C LEU A 352 23.65 1.13 -9.84
N ASP A 353 23.36 -0.17 -9.94
CA ASP A 353 23.78 -1.18 -8.96
C ASP A 353 25.32 -1.27 -8.87
N GLN A 354 26.04 -1.21 -10.00
CA GLN A 354 27.50 -1.15 -10.02
C GLN A 354 28.06 0.07 -9.31
N HIS A 355 27.26 1.15 -9.17
CA HIS A 355 27.62 2.37 -8.43
C HIS A 355 27.04 2.37 -6.98
N GLY A 356 26.56 1.22 -6.52
CA GLY A 356 26.02 1.06 -5.16
C GLY A 356 24.66 1.75 -4.95
N ILE A 357 23.87 1.95 -6.01
CA ILE A 357 22.57 2.60 -5.98
C ILE A 357 21.49 1.56 -6.32
N ALA A 358 20.66 1.22 -5.34
CA ALA A 358 19.56 0.26 -5.50
C ALA A 358 18.29 0.97 -5.96
N VAL A 359 17.86 0.69 -7.18
CA VAL A 359 16.59 1.14 -7.77
C VAL A 359 15.78 -0.06 -8.26
N ARG A 360 14.53 0.14 -8.61
CA ARG A 360 13.73 -0.89 -9.28
C ARG A 360 13.55 -0.58 -10.75
N THR A 361 13.52 -1.64 -11.57
CA THR A 361 13.27 -1.53 -13.01
C THR A 361 12.11 -2.44 -13.45
N GLY A 362 11.48 -2.11 -14.57
CA GLY A 362 10.40 -2.89 -15.18
C GLY A 362 9.03 -2.24 -15.06
N LEU A 363 7.98 -3.05 -15.16
CA LEU A 363 6.59 -2.60 -15.28
C LEU A 363 5.88 -2.36 -13.92
N HIS A 364 6.56 -2.58 -12.80
CA HIS A 364 6.09 -2.29 -11.42
C HIS A 364 4.67 -2.77 -11.11
N CYS A 365 4.22 -3.88 -11.71
CA CYS A 365 2.85 -4.39 -11.63
C CYS A 365 1.77 -3.36 -12.05
N ALA A 366 2.09 -2.51 -13.03
CA ALA A 366 1.20 -1.49 -13.61
C ALA A 366 1.38 -1.44 -15.14
N HIS A 367 1.09 -2.57 -15.81
CA HIS A 367 1.34 -2.76 -17.25
C HIS A 367 0.54 -1.77 -18.07
N ILE A 368 -0.77 -1.63 -17.82
CA ILE A 368 -1.65 -0.72 -18.55
C ILE A 368 -1.13 0.72 -18.47
N LEU A 369 -0.71 1.16 -17.28
CA LEU A 369 -0.16 2.50 -17.10
C LEU A 369 1.11 2.72 -17.92
N HIS A 370 2.03 1.74 -17.94
CA HIS A 370 3.26 1.83 -18.75
C HIS A 370 2.98 1.87 -20.23
N ASP A 371 2.02 1.06 -20.72
CA ASP A 371 1.59 1.11 -22.12
C ASP A 371 1.00 2.48 -22.49
N LYS A 372 0.15 3.05 -21.64
CA LYS A 372 -0.43 4.39 -21.81
C LYS A 372 0.61 5.50 -21.79
N LEU A 373 1.64 5.34 -20.99
CA LEU A 373 2.77 6.26 -20.94
C LEU A 373 3.79 6.05 -22.08
N GLY A 374 3.57 5.11 -23.01
CA GLY A 374 4.51 4.79 -24.08
C GLY A 374 5.85 4.26 -23.55
N ALA A 375 5.81 3.47 -22.49
CA ALA A 375 6.96 2.82 -21.86
C ALA A 375 6.73 1.30 -21.73
N PRO A 376 6.48 0.56 -22.82
CA PRO A 376 6.09 -0.85 -22.77
C PRO A 376 7.16 -1.76 -22.16
N ASN A 377 8.43 -1.34 -22.16
CA ASN A 377 9.52 -2.05 -21.50
C ASN A 377 9.66 -1.71 -20.01
N GLY A 378 8.78 -0.85 -19.47
CA GLY A 378 8.83 -0.39 -18.09
C GLY A 378 9.64 0.89 -17.89
N SER A 379 10.06 1.10 -16.65
CA SER A 379 10.82 2.29 -16.25
C SER A 379 11.84 1.95 -15.16
N VAL A 380 12.80 2.85 -14.95
CA VAL A 380 13.61 2.92 -13.73
C VAL A 380 12.83 3.71 -12.70
N ARG A 381 12.70 3.17 -11.50
CA ARG A 381 11.99 3.83 -10.40
C ARG A 381 12.92 4.05 -9.22
N ALA A 382 13.19 5.29 -8.90
CA ALA A 382 13.76 5.69 -7.62
C ALA A 382 12.64 6.05 -6.65
N SER A 383 12.69 5.50 -5.45
CA SER A 383 11.70 5.79 -4.41
C SER A 383 12.38 6.01 -3.08
N PHE A 384 12.04 7.14 -2.46
CA PHE A 384 12.67 7.67 -1.26
C PHE A 384 11.86 7.31 -0.01
N TYR A 385 12.55 7.40 1.13
CA TYR A 385 11.92 7.36 2.44
C TYR A 385 12.74 8.16 3.46
N ILE A 386 12.38 8.06 4.73
CA ILE A 386 12.94 8.86 5.84
C ILE A 386 14.47 8.75 5.99
N TYR A 387 15.07 7.68 5.52
CA TYR A 387 16.53 7.43 5.59
C TYR A 387 17.31 7.93 4.36
N ASN A 388 16.65 8.51 3.36
CA ASN A 388 17.33 9.08 2.21
C ASN A 388 17.67 10.55 2.44
N CYS A 389 18.81 10.99 1.89
CA CYS A 389 19.30 12.37 1.98
C CYS A 389 19.48 12.97 0.58
N LEU A 390 19.74 14.28 0.48
CA LEU A 390 20.00 14.95 -0.79
C LEU A 390 21.23 14.37 -1.49
N GLU A 391 22.22 13.94 -0.74
CA GLU A 391 23.43 13.28 -1.24
C GLU A 391 23.11 11.96 -1.97
N ASP A 392 22.06 11.25 -1.57
CA ASP A 392 21.60 10.04 -2.27
C ASP A 392 21.01 10.38 -3.65
N VAL A 393 20.34 11.54 -3.76
CA VAL A 393 19.83 12.08 -5.03
C VAL A 393 21.00 12.55 -5.92
N ASP A 394 22.01 13.21 -5.34
CA ASP A 394 23.20 13.61 -6.07
C ASP A 394 23.94 12.41 -6.66
N LYS A 395 24.12 11.33 -5.88
CA LYS A 395 24.71 10.08 -6.38
C LYS A 395 23.94 9.51 -7.56
N LEU A 396 22.60 9.47 -7.47
CA LEU A 396 21.73 9.04 -8.57
C LEU A 396 21.96 9.91 -9.80
N GLY A 397 21.91 11.25 -9.66
CA GLY A 397 22.08 12.21 -10.75
C GLY A 397 23.45 12.08 -11.44
N TYR A 398 24.54 12.02 -10.66
CA TYR A 398 25.89 11.84 -11.20
C TYR A 398 26.07 10.50 -11.91
N SER A 399 25.54 9.41 -11.37
CA SER A 399 25.65 8.10 -12.00
C SER A 399 24.87 8.04 -13.34
N VAL A 400 23.70 8.66 -13.41
CA VAL A 400 22.94 8.77 -14.69
C VAL A 400 23.67 9.67 -15.68
N GLU A 401 24.26 10.78 -15.25
CA GLU A 401 25.07 11.67 -16.10
C GLU A 401 26.27 10.92 -16.69
N GLU A 402 26.95 10.11 -15.90
CA GLU A 402 28.07 9.29 -16.33
C GLU A 402 27.67 8.23 -17.36
N LEU A 403 26.52 7.59 -17.14
CA LEU A 403 25.92 6.68 -18.12
C LEU A 403 25.69 7.39 -19.46
N LEU A 404 25.08 8.58 -19.44
CA LEU A 404 24.83 9.38 -20.65
C LEU A 404 26.12 9.74 -21.42
N LYS A 405 27.21 10.05 -20.71
CA LYS A 405 28.52 10.32 -21.30
C LYS A 405 29.14 9.05 -21.91
N THR A 406 28.93 7.92 -21.31
CA THR A 406 29.49 6.62 -21.77
C THR A 406 28.79 6.11 -23.03
N VAL A 407 27.47 6.25 -23.11
CA VAL A 407 26.65 5.79 -24.25
C VAL A 407 26.60 6.82 -25.39
N GLY A 408 26.91 8.06 -25.12
CA GLY A 408 26.96 9.15 -26.11
C GLY A 408 28.27 9.23 -26.92
N ARG A 409 29.20 8.32 -26.65
CA ARG A 409 30.42 8.09 -27.43
C ARG A 409 30.24 6.92 -28.38
#